data_1e8a290757f881f5f019aed18534f8a7
#
_entry.id   1e8a290757f881f5f019aed18534f8a7
#
_cell.length_a   1.000
_cell.length_b   1.000
_cell.length_c   1.000
_cell.angle_alpha   90.00
_cell.angle_beta   90.00
_cell.angle_gamma   90.00
#
_symmetry.space_group_name_H-M   'P 1'
#
loop_
_entity.id
_entity.type
_entity.pdbx_description
1 polymer ?
#
loop_
_entity_poly.entity_id
_entity_poly.type
_entity_poly.pdbx_seq_one_letter_code
_entity_poly.pdbx_strand_id
1 'polypeptide(L)'
;IKKVFSLIAIASLVFVAACDQMAGNKTQKKGASKTVDATKKAGFVKCGVSQGLPGFSNADASGNWTGVDVDVCRAVAAAVLGDASKVKYTPLSAKERFTALTSGEIDVLSRNTTWTLSRDADIGLTFVGVNFYDGQGFMVRKDSGINSVDDFSDGISACTNIGTTTELNMRDFFN
;
A
#
# COMPACT_ATOMS: atom_id res chain seq x y z
N ILE A 1 43.96 -33.63 -38.83
CA ILE A 1 43.35 -32.30 -39.02
C ILE A 1 41.87 -32.43 -39.32
N LYS A 2 41.38 -33.35 -40.18
CA LYS A 2 39.94 -33.53 -40.49
C LYS A 2 39.06 -33.98 -39.32
N LYS A 3 39.60 -34.77 -38.39
CA LYS A 3 38.82 -35.26 -37.21
C LYS A 3 38.63 -34.22 -36.10
N VAL A 4 39.54 -33.24 -36.00
CA VAL A 4 39.45 -32.15 -35.03
C VAL A 4 38.38 -31.12 -35.41
N PHE A 5 38.24 -30.85 -36.71
CA PHE A 5 37.19 -29.94 -37.21
C PHE A 5 35.77 -30.48 -37.01
N SER A 6 35.62 -31.81 -37.09
CA SER A 6 34.29 -32.42 -36.84
C SER A 6 33.81 -32.34 -35.39
N LEU A 7 34.73 -32.42 -34.44
CA LEU A 7 34.39 -32.28 -33.01
C LEU A 7 34.05 -30.83 -32.61
N ILE A 8 34.69 -29.84 -33.23
CA ILE A 8 34.40 -28.43 -32.95
C ILE A 8 33.04 -28.05 -33.51
N ALA A 9 32.64 -28.57 -34.69
CA ALA A 9 31.33 -28.31 -35.27
C ALA A 9 30.16 -28.88 -34.44
N ILE A 10 30.35 -30.04 -33.82
CA ILE A 10 29.33 -30.66 -32.94
C ILE A 10 29.22 -29.91 -31.61
N ALA A 11 30.31 -29.42 -31.03
CA ALA A 11 30.27 -28.61 -29.82
C ALA A 11 29.58 -27.27 -30.01
N SER A 12 29.69 -26.63 -31.17
CA SER A 12 29.03 -25.37 -31.52
C SER A 12 27.53 -25.52 -31.68
N LEU A 13 27.07 -26.65 -32.21
CA LEU A 13 25.63 -26.95 -32.36
C LEU A 13 24.91 -27.21 -31.03
N VAL A 14 25.61 -27.78 -30.05
CA VAL A 14 25.03 -28.03 -28.72
C VAL A 14 24.87 -26.71 -27.94
N PHE A 15 25.78 -25.73 -28.14
CA PHE A 15 25.69 -24.41 -27.49
C PHE A 15 24.53 -23.57 -28.03
N VAL A 16 24.19 -23.64 -29.31
CA VAL A 16 23.07 -22.91 -29.89
C VAL A 16 21.72 -23.49 -29.41
N ALA A 17 21.62 -24.80 -29.26
CA ALA A 17 20.41 -25.45 -28.73
C ALA A 17 20.15 -25.11 -27.24
N ALA A 18 21.19 -24.86 -26.43
CA ALA A 18 21.03 -24.49 -25.04
C ALA A 18 20.54 -23.04 -24.85
N CYS A 19 20.83 -22.12 -25.79
CA CYS A 19 20.31 -20.78 -25.75
C CYS A 19 18.82 -20.69 -26.11
N ASP A 20 18.33 -21.58 -26.96
CA ASP A 20 16.90 -21.61 -27.34
C ASP A 20 15.99 -22.14 -26.22
N GLN A 21 16.53 -22.97 -25.31
CA GLN A 21 15.81 -23.41 -24.13
C GLN A 21 15.73 -22.36 -23.02
N MET A 22 16.60 -21.34 -22.99
CA MET A 22 16.52 -20.19 -22.06
C MET A 22 15.55 -19.11 -22.55
N ALA A 23 15.25 -19.08 -23.85
CA ALA A 23 14.23 -18.20 -24.44
C ALA A 23 12.82 -18.82 -24.42
N GLY A 24 12.62 -19.88 -23.63
CA GLY A 24 11.29 -20.41 -23.33
C GLY A 24 10.46 -19.30 -22.71
N ASN A 25 9.75 -18.59 -23.58
CA ASN A 25 8.69 -17.68 -23.25
C ASN A 25 7.70 -18.42 -22.33
N LYS A 26 7.97 -18.43 -21.02
CA LYS A 26 6.95 -18.72 -20.03
C LYS A 26 5.94 -17.60 -20.24
N THR A 27 4.97 -17.85 -21.12
CA THR A 27 3.69 -17.18 -21.05
C THR A 27 3.27 -17.35 -19.60
N GLN A 28 3.59 -16.35 -18.80
CA GLN A 28 3.10 -16.25 -17.43
C GLN A 28 1.59 -16.35 -17.61
N LYS A 29 1.04 -17.55 -17.39
CA LYS A 29 -0.39 -17.69 -17.19
C LYS A 29 -0.68 -16.57 -16.20
N LYS A 30 -1.40 -15.54 -16.64
CA LYS A 30 -1.92 -14.49 -15.75
C LYS A 30 -2.57 -15.26 -14.60
N GLY A 31 -1.81 -15.47 -13.53
CA GLY A 31 -2.30 -16.12 -12.34
C GLY A 31 -3.42 -15.23 -11.88
N ALA A 32 -4.65 -15.69 -12.02
CA ALA A 32 -5.79 -15.00 -11.46
C ALA A 32 -5.45 -14.75 -10.00
N SER A 33 -5.39 -13.48 -9.58
CA SER A 33 -5.15 -13.12 -8.19
C SER A 33 -6.33 -13.68 -7.40
N LYS A 34 -6.08 -14.54 -6.42
CA LYS A 34 -7.13 -15.11 -5.56
C LYS A 34 -8.03 -14.02 -4.97
N THR A 35 -7.44 -12.86 -4.63
CA THR A 35 -8.18 -11.70 -4.13
C THR A 35 -9.10 -11.11 -5.20
N VAL A 36 -8.63 -10.92 -6.43
CA VAL A 36 -9.45 -10.41 -7.54
C VAL A 36 -10.60 -11.34 -7.85
N ASP A 37 -10.37 -12.64 -7.87
CA ASP A 37 -11.43 -13.64 -8.12
C ASP A 37 -12.46 -13.63 -6.98
N ALA A 38 -12.02 -13.52 -5.72
CA ALA A 38 -12.90 -13.41 -4.57
C ALA A 38 -13.73 -12.13 -4.61
N THR A 39 -13.12 -10.99 -4.95
CA THR A 39 -13.78 -9.69 -5.12
C THR A 39 -14.84 -9.75 -6.24
N LYS A 40 -14.51 -10.34 -7.40
CA LYS A 40 -15.47 -10.54 -8.50
C LYS A 40 -16.63 -11.41 -8.08
N LYS A 41 -16.39 -12.49 -7.34
CA LYS A 41 -17.43 -13.37 -6.80
C LYS A 41 -18.30 -12.66 -5.76
N ALA A 42 -17.72 -11.83 -4.91
CA ALA A 42 -18.43 -11.05 -3.91
C ALA A 42 -19.27 -9.92 -4.53
N GLY A 43 -18.87 -9.40 -5.70
CA GLY A 43 -19.54 -8.32 -6.40
C GLY A 43 -19.26 -6.91 -5.82
N PHE A 44 -18.31 -6.78 -4.91
CA PHE A 44 -17.87 -5.50 -4.35
C PHE A 44 -16.42 -5.58 -3.86
N VAL A 45 -15.75 -4.44 -3.82
CA VAL A 45 -14.41 -4.26 -3.22
C VAL A 45 -14.58 -3.92 -1.74
N LYS A 46 -13.89 -4.64 -0.87
CA LYS A 46 -13.78 -4.29 0.56
C LYS A 46 -12.63 -3.29 0.73
N CYS A 47 -12.95 -2.06 1.05
CA CYS A 47 -11.97 -0.99 1.15
C CYS A 47 -11.86 -0.43 2.57
N GLY A 48 -10.66 -0.50 3.17
CA GLY A 48 -10.34 0.13 4.44
C GLY A 48 -10.04 1.61 4.25
N VAL A 49 -10.70 2.45 5.02
CA VAL A 49 -10.58 3.92 5.00
C VAL A 49 -10.36 4.47 6.40
N SER A 50 -10.09 5.76 6.55
CA SER A 50 -10.00 6.40 7.87
C SER A 50 -11.38 6.49 8.55
N GLN A 51 -11.39 6.61 9.87
CA GLN A 51 -12.61 6.73 10.68
C GLN A 51 -13.28 8.12 10.57
N GLY A 52 -12.76 9.02 9.75
CA GLY A 52 -13.25 10.36 9.53
C GLY A 52 -12.06 11.33 9.40
N LEU A 53 -11.66 11.60 8.17
CA LEU A 53 -10.64 12.58 7.85
C LEU A 53 -11.17 13.43 6.69
N PRO A 54 -11.61 14.67 6.97
CA PRO A 54 -12.17 15.55 5.94
C PRO A 54 -11.23 15.73 4.74
N GLY A 55 -11.77 15.65 3.52
CA GLY A 55 -11.03 15.69 2.26
C GLY A 55 -10.41 14.35 1.83
N PHE A 56 -10.20 13.40 2.74
CA PHE A 56 -9.61 12.08 2.46
C PHE A 56 -10.64 10.95 2.53
N SER A 57 -11.20 10.71 3.71
CA SER A 57 -12.28 9.74 3.88
C SER A 57 -13.19 10.21 5.01
N ASN A 58 -14.38 10.61 4.67
CA ASN A 58 -15.38 11.08 5.62
C ASN A 58 -16.77 10.64 5.18
N ALA A 59 -17.54 10.10 6.12
CA ALA A 59 -18.94 9.78 5.91
C ALA A 59 -19.81 10.95 6.36
N ASP A 60 -20.83 11.28 5.57
CA ASP A 60 -21.89 12.20 5.99
C ASP A 60 -22.90 11.51 6.93
N ALA A 61 -23.85 12.26 7.43
CA ALA A 61 -24.89 11.76 8.32
C ALA A 61 -25.81 10.69 7.68
N SER A 62 -25.82 10.62 6.35
CA SER A 62 -26.55 9.61 5.57
C SER A 62 -25.70 8.37 5.24
N GLY A 63 -24.43 8.36 5.66
CA GLY A 63 -23.50 7.27 5.40
C GLY A 63 -22.81 7.33 4.05
N ASN A 64 -22.92 8.44 3.29
CA ASN A 64 -22.22 8.60 2.03
C ASN A 64 -20.76 8.98 2.29
N TRP A 65 -19.84 8.21 1.72
CA TRP A 65 -18.40 8.43 1.84
C TRP A 65 -17.88 9.37 0.75
N THR A 66 -16.98 10.28 1.12
CA THR A 66 -16.34 11.25 0.20
C THR A 66 -14.86 11.44 0.54
N GLY A 67 -14.07 11.84 -0.45
CA GLY A 67 -12.67 12.21 -0.32
C GLY A 67 -11.73 11.37 -1.19
N VAL A 68 -10.46 11.80 -1.25
CA VAL A 68 -9.43 11.21 -2.13
C VAL A 68 -9.26 9.71 -1.91
N ASP A 69 -9.21 9.26 -0.65
CA ASP A 69 -9.07 7.83 -0.32
C ASP A 69 -10.27 7.02 -0.82
N VAL A 70 -11.46 7.60 -0.70
CA VAL A 70 -12.72 7.00 -1.16
C VAL A 70 -12.75 6.88 -2.69
N ASP A 71 -12.27 7.90 -3.39
CA ASP A 71 -12.23 7.91 -4.86
C ASP A 71 -11.22 6.90 -5.41
N VAL A 72 -10.11 6.65 -4.72
CA VAL A 72 -9.19 5.55 -5.04
C VAL A 72 -9.90 4.20 -4.93
N CYS A 73 -10.69 3.96 -3.88
CA CYS A 73 -11.47 2.73 -3.73
C CYS A 73 -12.49 2.55 -4.86
N ARG A 74 -13.16 3.64 -5.26
CA ARG A 74 -14.11 3.66 -6.39
C ARG A 74 -13.40 3.36 -7.72
N ALA A 75 -12.20 3.91 -7.93
CA ALA A 75 -11.41 3.62 -9.12
C ALA A 75 -11.02 2.15 -9.20
N VAL A 76 -10.62 1.53 -8.07
CA VAL A 76 -10.34 0.09 -8.01
C VAL A 76 -11.60 -0.74 -8.32
N ALA A 77 -12.76 -0.36 -7.78
CA ALA A 77 -14.01 -1.05 -8.05
C ALA A 77 -14.41 -0.93 -9.54
N ALA A 78 -14.28 0.25 -10.13
CA ALA A 78 -14.51 0.47 -11.55
C ALA A 78 -13.59 -0.42 -12.41
N ALA A 79 -12.31 -0.51 -12.07
CA ALA A 79 -11.33 -1.29 -12.81
C ALA A 79 -11.58 -2.80 -12.70
N VAL A 80 -11.98 -3.31 -11.52
CA VAL A 80 -12.12 -4.75 -11.25
C VAL A 80 -13.51 -5.25 -11.62
N LEU A 81 -14.55 -4.45 -11.36
CA LEU A 81 -15.97 -4.85 -11.45
C LEU A 81 -16.75 -4.09 -12.54
N GLY A 82 -16.14 -3.08 -13.17
CA GLY A 82 -16.81 -2.22 -14.15
C GLY A 82 -17.79 -1.21 -13.54
N ASP A 83 -17.81 -1.06 -12.20
CA ASP A 83 -18.77 -0.19 -11.51
C ASP A 83 -18.12 0.43 -10.26
N ALA A 84 -17.95 1.75 -10.25
CA ALA A 84 -17.35 2.51 -9.15
C ALA A 84 -18.18 2.49 -7.86
N SER A 85 -19.47 2.18 -7.94
CA SER A 85 -20.34 2.11 -6.76
C SER A 85 -20.20 0.82 -5.95
N LYS A 86 -19.54 -0.19 -6.50
CA LYS A 86 -19.36 -1.52 -5.89
C LYS A 86 -18.24 -1.53 -4.84
N VAL A 87 -18.35 -0.69 -3.82
CA VAL A 87 -17.41 -0.60 -2.70
C VAL A 87 -18.12 -0.76 -1.38
N LYS A 88 -17.54 -1.57 -0.49
CA LYS A 88 -17.91 -1.62 0.92
C LYS A 88 -16.78 -0.99 1.73
N TYR A 89 -17.06 0.12 2.38
CA TYR A 89 -16.09 0.84 3.20
C TYR A 89 -16.04 0.27 4.62
N THR A 90 -14.82 0.11 5.14
CA THR A 90 -14.55 -0.28 6.53
C THR A 90 -13.71 0.82 7.18
N PRO A 91 -14.28 1.62 8.09
CA PRO A 91 -13.51 2.63 8.82
C PRO A 91 -12.59 1.94 9.83
N LEU A 92 -11.28 2.23 9.74
CA LEU A 92 -10.24 1.60 10.54
C LEU A 92 -9.38 2.65 11.25
N SER A 93 -8.97 2.36 12.48
CA SER A 93 -7.95 3.13 13.17
C SER A 93 -6.55 2.93 12.56
N ALA A 94 -5.60 3.77 12.95
CA ALA A 94 -4.21 3.61 12.54
C ALA A 94 -3.60 2.27 13.03
N LYS A 95 -4.03 1.78 14.19
CA LYS A 95 -3.57 0.52 14.79
C LYS A 95 -4.12 -0.71 14.07
N GLU A 96 -5.37 -0.68 13.63
CA GLU A 96 -6.09 -1.87 13.11
C GLU A 96 -5.87 -2.10 11.62
N ARG A 97 -5.57 -1.05 10.86
CA ARG A 97 -5.57 -1.07 9.39
C ARG A 97 -4.72 -2.17 8.75
N PHE A 98 -3.56 -2.47 9.30
CA PHE A 98 -2.66 -3.49 8.74
C PHE A 98 -3.15 -4.90 9.03
N THR A 99 -3.65 -5.14 10.23
CA THR A 99 -4.27 -6.43 10.60
C THR A 99 -5.48 -6.72 9.73
N ALA A 100 -6.35 -5.73 9.50
CA ALA A 100 -7.51 -5.88 8.62
C ALA A 100 -7.12 -6.25 7.19
N LEU A 101 -6.03 -5.66 6.67
CA LEU A 101 -5.53 -5.97 5.32
C LEU A 101 -4.91 -7.38 5.26
N THR A 102 -4.03 -7.72 6.21
CA THR A 102 -3.34 -9.02 6.21
C THR A 102 -4.25 -10.20 6.51
N SER A 103 -5.32 -10.00 7.28
CA SER A 103 -6.34 -11.02 7.54
C SER A 103 -7.32 -11.22 6.38
N GLY A 104 -7.35 -10.31 5.39
CA GLY A 104 -8.33 -10.33 4.30
C GLY A 104 -9.73 -9.82 4.68
N GLU A 105 -9.85 -9.14 5.83
CA GLU A 105 -11.06 -8.40 6.18
C GLU A 105 -11.35 -7.31 5.15
N ILE A 106 -10.29 -6.66 4.64
CA ILE A 106 -10.34 -5.74 3.51
C ILE A 106 -9.45 -6.24 2.37
N ASP A 107 -9.77 -5.84 1.14
CA ASP A 107 -9.03 -6.18 -0.08
C ASP A 107 -7.99 -5.10 -0.42
N VAL A 108 -8.32 -3.86 -0.08
CA VAL A 108 -7.52 -2.65 -0.34
C VAL A 108 -7.57 -1.74 0.88
N LEU A 109 -6.45 -1.14 1.21
CA LEU A 109 -6.35 -0.09 2.20
C LEU A 109 -6.04 1.24 1.50
N SER A 110 -6.98 2.18 1.51
CA SER A 110 -6.79 3.53 1.00
C SER A 110 -7.06 4.54 2.12
N ARG A 111 -5.98 5.03 2.71
CA ARG A 111 -6.04 6.00 3.81
C ARG A 111 -4.65 6.65 4.02
N ASN A 112 -4.55 7.63 4.92
CA ASN A 112 -3.30 8.27 5.34
C ASN A 112 -2.31 7.25 5.93
N THR A 113 -1.59 6.56 5.04
CA THR A 113 -0.66 5.47 5.38
C THR A 113 0.67 5.72 4.68
N THR A 114 1.69 6.10 5.45
CA THR A 114 3.02 6.34 4.93
C THR A 114 3.63 5.07 4.37
N TRP A 115 4.17 5.12 3.16
CA TRP A 115 4.97 4.04 2.59
C TRP A 115 6.34 4.04 3.26
N THR A 116 6.68 2.99 3.96
CA THR A 116 7.98 2.78 4.59
C THR A 116 8.52 1.41 4.22
N LEU A 117 9.84 1.26 4.26
CA LEU A 117 10.49 -0.01 3.96
C LEU A 117 9.99 -1.13 4.89
N SER A 118 9.87 -0.86 6.20
CA SER A 118 9.39 -1.85 7.16
C SER A 118 7.95 -2.30 6.88
N ARG A 119 7.07 -1.40 6.47
CA ARG A 119 5.68 -1.76 6.12
C ARG A 119 5.59 -2.59 4.86
N ASP A 120 6.44 -2.29 3.87
CA ASP A 120 6.48 -3.02 2.60
C ASP A 120 7.15 -4.38 2.75
N ALA A 121 8.32 -4.44 3.41
CA ALA A 121 9.14 -5.65 3.50
C ALA A 121 8.75 -6.56 4.68
N ASP A 122 8.57 -5.99 5.90
CA ASP A 122 8.45 -6.80 7.12
C ASP A 122 7.00 -7.26 7.37
N ILE A 123 6.01 -6.41 7.04
CA ILE A 123 4.60 -6.75 7.26
C ILE A 123 4.01 -7.54 6.08
N GLY A 124 4.73 -7.60 4.95
CA GLY A 124 4.27 -8.29 3.75
C GLY A 124 3.14 -7.56 3.02
N LEU A 125 3.08 -6.24 3.14
CA LEU A 125 2.16 -5.39 2.40
C LEU A 125 2.75 -5.06 1.03
N THR A 126 1.89 -4.72 0.09
CA THR A 126 2.30 -4.19 -1.22
C THR A 126 1.71 -2.80 -1.39
N PHE A 127 2.57 -1.79 -1.43
CA PHE A 127 2.17 -0.45 -1.81
C PHE A 127 2.09 -0.35 -3.33
N VAL A 128 0.94 0.09 -3.83
CA VAL A 128 0.67 0.15 -5.28
C VAL A 128 0.71 1.56 -5.85
N GLY A 129 0.77 2.57 -5.01
CA GLY A 129 0.87 3.96 -5.42
C GLY A 129 0.79 4.94 -4.25
N VAL A 130 1.16 6.17 -4.54
CA VAL A 130 1.04 7.33 -3.63
C VAL A 130 -0.05 8.23 -4.19
N ASN A 131 -1.10 8.47 -3.41
CA ASN A 131 -2.23 9.33 -3.79
C ASN A 131 -2.12 10.74 -3.21
N PHE A 132 -1.24 10.95 -2.22
CA PHE A 132 -1.02 12.25 -1.59
C PHE A 132 0.38 12.32 -0.97
N TYR A 133 1.05 13.46 -1.11
CA TYR A 133 2.30 13.76 -0.42
C TYR A 133 2.00 14.63 0.79
N ASP A 134 2.48 14.22 1.95
CA ASP A 134 2.23 14.84 3.23
C ASP A 134 3.52 15.03 4.02
N GLY A 135 3.45 15.74 5.14
CA GLY A 135 4.54 15.95 6.08
C GLY A 135 4.06 15.83 7.53
N GLN A 136 5.01 15.72 8.44
CA GLN A 136 4.75 15.73 9.87
C GLN A 136 5.06 17.11 10.45
N GLY A 137 4.19 17.58 11.35
CA GLY A 137 4.40 18.79 12.12
C GLY A 137 3.77 18.67 13.50
N PHE A 138 4.06 19.63 14.35
CA PHE A 138 3.44 19.77 15.65
C PHE A 138 2.33 20.82 15.60
N MET A 139 1.17 20.47 16.12
CA MET A 139 0.08 21.42 16.32
C MET A 139 0.08 21.85 17.78
N VAL A 140 0.22 23.14 18.01
CA VAL A 140 0.23 23.75 19.34
C VAL A 140 -0.89 24.77 19.48
N ARG A 141 -1.25 25.11 20.71
CA ARG A 141 -2.18 26.20 20.93
C ARG A 141 -1.57 27.54 20.51
N LYS A 142 -2.37 28.41 19.93
CA LYS A 142 -1.92 29.72 19.42
C LYS A 142 -1.29 30.59 20.52
N ASP A 143 -1.74 30.44 21.75
CA ASP A 143 -1.33 31.17 22.94
C ASP A 143 -0.24 30.45 23.77
N SER A 144 0.33 29.35 23.25
CA SER A 144 1.32 28.54 23.97
C SER A 144 2.71 29.19 24.08
N GLY A 145 3.02 30.16 23.22
CA GLY A 145 4.37 30.72 23.09
C GLY A 145 5.35 29.81 22.33
N ILE A 146 4.95 28.61 21.92
CA ILE A 146 5.77 27.65 21.16
C ILE A 146 5.71 28.05 19.68
N ASN A 147 6.87 28.38 19.09
CA ASN A 147 7.00 28.75 17.67
C ASN A 147 7.85 27.76 16.88
N SER A 148 8.70 27.00 17.57
CA SER A 148 9.57 25.97 16.98
C SER A 148 9.67 24.76 17.90
N VAL A 149 10.29 23.68 17.41
CA VAL A 149 10.60 22.50 18.24
C VAL A 149 11.64 22.79 19.32
N ASP A 150 12.46 23.83 19.13
CA ASP A 150 13.47 24.25 20.10
C ASP A 150 12.85 24.94 21.34
N ASP A 151 11.59 25.35 21.25
CA ASP A 151 10.83 25.91 22.38
C ASP A 151 10.25 24.81 23.28
N PHE A 152 10.42 23.55 22.94
CA PHE A 152 9.98 22.43 23.77
C PHE A 152 10.89 22.29 24.99
N SER A 153 10.31 22.42 26.15
CA SER A 153 11.00 22.32 27.45
C SER A 153 10.46 21.11 28.24
N ASP A 154 11.16 20.80 29.33
CA ASP A 154 10.75 19.76 30.26
C ASP A 154 9.31 19.98 30.74
N GLY A 155 8.53 18.91 30.78
CA GLY A 155 7.13 18.93 31.22
C GLY A 155 6.12 19.16 30.10
N ILE A 156 6.53 19.41 28.86
CA ILE A 156 5.61 19.42 27.72
C ILE A 156 5.21 18.00 27.34
N SER A 157 3.91 17.78 27.20
CA SER A 157 3.37 16.52 26.73
C SER A 157 2.97 16.62 25.26
N ALA A 158 3.52 15.76 24.41
CA ALA A 158 3.14 15.63 23.03
C ALA A 158 2.32 14.35 22.82
N CYS A 159 1.23 14.44 22.05
CA CYS A 159 0.32 13.33 21.78
C CYS A 159 0.34 12.94 20.32
N THR A 160 0.23 11.65 20.05
CA THR A 160 0.09 11.09 18.70
C THR A 160 -0.73 9.82 18.70
N ASN A 161 -1.12 9.36 17.50
CA ASN A 161 -1.82 8.08 17.36
C ASN A 161 -0.83 6.92 17.34
N ILE A 162 -1.10 5.89 18.12
CA ILE A 162 -0.33 4.64 18.11
C ILE A 162 -0.39 3.94 16.74
N GLY A 163 0.73 3.31 16.33
CA GLY A 163 0.85 2.60 15.05
C GLY A 163 1.10 3.53 13.85
N THR A 164 1.55 4.75 14.10
CA THR A 164 1.89 5.74 13.07
C THR A 164 3.38 5.97 12.95
N THR A 165 3.84 6.47 11.80
CA THR A 165 5.20 6.98 11.64
C THR A 165 5.44 8.21 12.50
N THR A 166 4.39 8.98 12.77
CA THR A 166 4.44 10.14 13.68
C THR A 166 4.86 9.72 15.09
N GLU A 167 4.32 8.60 15.59
CA GLU A 167 4.72 8.04 16.89
C GLU A 167 6.21 7.67 16.92
N LEU A 168 6.68 6.97 15.88
CA LEU A 168 8.08 6.56 15.77
C LEU A 168 9.01 7.77 15.69
N ASN A 169 8.70 8.72 14.82
CA ASN A 169 9.50 9.93 14.64
C ASN A 169 9.54 10.81 15.91
N MET A 170 8.42 10.88 16.64
CA MET A 170 8.43 11.57 17.95
C MET A 170 9.33 10.87 18.96
N ARG A 171 9.28 9.55 19.03
CA ARG A 171 10.16 8.79 19.90
C ARG A 171 11.63 9.05 19.57
N ASP A 172 11.98 9.00 18.29
CA ASP A 172 13.35 9.22 17.83
C ASP A 172 13.82 10.66 18.06
N PHE A 173 12.90 11.62 18.02
CA PHE A 173 13.22 13.04 18.22
C PHE A 173 13.46 13.41 19.70
N PHE A 174 12.76 12.76 20.63
CA PHE A 174 12.83 13.07 22.06
C PHE A 174 13.72 12.09 22.87
N ASN A 175 14.40 11.12 22.24
CA ASN A 175 15.40 10.25 22.84
C ASN A 175 16.81 10.69 22.46
#